data_784afa2294def01e7c12c587dcbc411e
#
_entry.id   784afa2294def01e7c12c587dcbc411e
#
_cell.length_a   1.000
_cell.length_b   1.000
_cell.length_c   1.000
_cell.angle_alpha   90.00
_cell.angle_beta   90.00
_cell.angle_gamma   90.00
#
_symmetry.space_group_name_H-M   'P 1'
#
loop_
_entity.id
_entity.type
_entity.pdbx_description
1 polymer ?
#
loop_
_entity_poly.entity_id
_entity_poly.type
_entity_poly.pdbx_seq_one_letter_code
_entity_poly.pdbx_strand_id
1 'polypeptide(L)'
;EKNAQLILTPQSGDIFEIKTKDNQYTLYKVDEVQGDSVFVQVNKYEVNKSSGLADLKRKDSNSYTDEELAFTKSELKEMLSKGEILDIDRK
;
A
#
# COMPACT_ATOMS: atom_id res chain seq x y z
N GLU A 1 5.48 -17.45 -0.17
CA GLU A 1 4.69 -16.53 -0.99
C GLU A 1 5.35 -15.17 -1.12
N LYS A 2 5.26 -14.56 -2.30
CA LYS A 2 5.91 -13.29 -2.62
C LYS A 2 5.48 -12.16 -1.66
N ASN A 3 4.18 -11.98 -1.45
CA ASN A 3 3.69 -10.88 -0.62
C ASN A 3 4.09 -11.02 0.84
N ALA A 4 4.09 -12.24 1.34
CA ALA A 4 4.50 -12.50 2.72
C ALA A 4 5.98 -12.16 2.93
N GLN A 5 6.82 -12.38 1.93
CA GLN A 5 8.23 -12.03 2.00
C GLN A 5 8.43 -10.52 1.89
N LEU A 6 7.72 -9.86 0.97
CA LEU A 6 7.84 -8.42 0.77
C LEU A 6 7.38 -7.63 1.99
N ILE A 7 6.34 -8.09 2.69
CA ILE A 7 5.83 -7.39 3.86
C ILE A 7 6.81 -7.45 5.05
N LEU A 8 7.68 -8.44 5.09
CA LEU A 8 8.69 -8.55 6.14
C LEU A 8 9.82 -7.54 5.97
N THR A 9 10.07 -7.11 4.74
CA THR A 9 11.15 -6.18 4.41
C THR A 9 10.65 -5.06 3.50
N PRO A 10 9.73 -4.20 4.00
CA PRO A 10 9.23 -3.09 3.18
C PRO A 10 10.36 -2.17 2.76
N GLN A 11 10.27 -1.64 1.55
CA GLN A 11 11.26 -0.71 1.01
C GLN A 11 10.57 0.50 0.42
N SER A 12 11.26 1.63 0.45
CA SER A 12 10.79 2.86 -0.17
C SER A 12 10.47 2.59 -1.64
N GLY A 13 9.31 3.05 -2.08
CA GLY A 13 8.83 2.83 -3.44
C GLY A 13 7.90 1.63 -3.60
N ASP A 14 7.79 0.77 -2.59
CA ASP A 14 6.83 -0.35 -2.64
C ASP A 14 5.41 0.23 -2.69
N ILE A 15 4.55 -0.41 -3.48
CA ILE A 15 3.15 -0.01 -3.60
C ILE A 15 2.26 -1.14 -3.11
N PHE A 16 1.43 -0.82 -2.12
CA PHE A 16 0.46 -1.78 -1.56
C PHE A 16 -0.90 -1.54 -2.20
N GLU A 17 -1.51 -2.60 -2.73
CA GLU A 17 -2.91 -2.57 -3.16
C GLU A 17 -3.78 -2.77 -1.94
N ILE A 18 -4.61 -1.78 -1.64
CA ILE A 18 -5.39 -1.72 -0.40
C ILE A 18 -6.88 -1.83 -0.69
N LYS A 19 -7.56 -2.66 0.10
CA LYS A 19 -9.02 -2.71 0.14
C LYS A 19 -9.48 -1.97 1.39
N THR A 20 -10.28 -0.93 1.22
CA THR A 20 -10.80 -0.14 2.34
C THR A 20 -12.03 -0.82 2.97
N LYS A 21 -12.44 -0.30 4.12
CA LYS A 21 -13.64 -0.82 4.81
C LYS A 21 -14.93 -0.59 4.03
N ASP A 22 -14.92 0.37 3.11
CA ASP A 22 -16.09 0.70 2.30
C ASP A 22 -16.12 -0.08 0.99
N ASN A 23 -15.32 -1.13 0.87
CA ASN A 23 -15.18 -1.93 -0.34
C ASN A 23 -14.67 -1.11 -1.53
N GLN A 24 -13.90 -0.08 -1.26
CA GLN A 24 -13.17 0.67 -2.26
C GLN A 24 -11.74 0.17 -2.31
N TYR A 25 -11.02 0.55 -3.36
CA TYR A 25 -9.64 0.11 -3.56
C TYR A 25 -8.77 1.34 -3.79
N THR A 26 -7.60 1.34 -3.18
CA THR A 26 -6.65 2.44 -3.32
C THR A 26 -5.23 1.89 -3.24
N LEU A 27 -4.23 2.79 -3.30
CA LEU A 27 -2.82 2.42 -3.22
C LEU A 27 -2.16 3.19 -2.09
N TYR A 28 -1.28 2.50 -1.35
CA TYR A 28 -0.36 3.12 -0.41
C TYR A 28 1.04 2.94 -0.96
N LYS A 29 1.80 4.03 -1.02
CA LYS A 29 3.19 3.99 -1.49
C LYS A 29 4.13 4.18 -0.31
N VAL A 30 5.06 3.26 -0.11
CA VAL A 30 6.03 3.39 0.97
C VAL A 30 6.96 4.54 0.67
N ASP A 31 7.00 5.52 1.57
CA ASP A 31 7.92 6.66 1.48
C ASP A 31 9.22 6.37 2.21
N GLU A 32 9.12 5.90 3.44
CA GLU A 32 10.29 5.71 4.29
C GLU A 32 10.05 4.56 5.27
N VAL A 33 11.12 3.88 5.64
CA VAL A 33 11.10 2.85 6.67
C VAL A 33 12.13 3.20 7.73
N GLN A 34 11.70 3.31 8.98
CA GLN A 34 12.58 3.61 10.11
C GLN A 34 12.38 2.53 11.17
N GLY A 35 13.34 1.62 11.31
CA GLY A 35 13.22 0.53 12.26
C GLY A 35 11.99 -0.32 11.98
N ASP A 36 11.06 -0.37 12.93
CA ASP A 36 9.82 -1.12 12.80
C ASP A 36 8.68 -0.30 12.20
N SER A 37 8.89 1.00 11.97
CA SER A 37 7.87 1.91 11.45
C SER A 37 7.98 2.08 9.95
N VAL A 38 6.84 1.99 9.27
CA VAL A 38 6.74 2.15 7.82
C VAL A 38 5.82 3.33 7.54
N PHE A 39 6.34 4.33 6.84
CA PHE A 39 5.58 5.53 6.50
C PHE A 39 5.12 5.42 5.05
N VAL A 40 3.82 5.57 4.83
CA VAL A 40 3.22 5.44 3.50
C VAL A 40 2.43 6.68 3.14
N GLN A 41 2.43 7.00 1.84
CA GLN A 41 1.61 8.06 1.29
C GLN A 41 0.35 7.44 0.71
N VAL A 42 -0.80 8.07 0.97
CA VAL A 42 -2.10 7.58 0.52
C VAL A 42 -2.40 8.15 -0.87
N ASN A 43 -2.90 7.31 -1.78
CA ASN A 43 -3.31 7.76 -3.10
C ASN A 43 -4.55 8.67 -2.96
N LYS A 44 -4.62 9.72 -3.78
CA LYS A 44 -5.74 10.67 -3.77
C LYS A 44 -7.05 10.05 -4.26
N TYR A 45 -6.97 8.95 -4.99
CA TYR A 45 -8.11 8.36 -5.67
C TYR A 45 -8.44 6.99 -5.10
N GLU A 46 -9.71 6.66 -5.13
CA GLU A 46 -10.19 5.32 -4.83
C GLU A 46 -10.99 4.83 -6.02
N VAL A 47 -10.96 3.52 -6.25
CA VAL A 47 -11.74 2.89 -7.31
C VAL A 47 -12.65 1.84 -6.67
N ASN A 48 -13.78 1.55 -7.32
CA ASN A 48 -14.76 0.63 -6.76
C ASN A 48 -14.56 -0.82 -7.20
N LYS A 49 -13.55 -1.08 -7.99
CA LYS A 49 -13.19 -2.43 -8.45
C LYS A 49 -11.69 -2.61 -8.40
N SER A 50 -11.24 -3.80 -8.01
CA SER A 50 -9.81 -4.08 -7.93
C SER A 50 -9.13 -3.96 -9.30
N SER A 51 -9.85 -4.21 -10.38
CA SER A 51 -9.31 -4.05 -11.74
C SER A 51 -8.91 -2.61 -12.06
N GLY A 52 -9.49 -1.62 -11.36
CA GLY A 52 -9.13 -0.21 -11.54
C GLY A 52 -7.80 0.16 -10.92
N LEU A 53 -7.23 -0.69 -10.07
CA LEU A 53 -5.95 -0.40 -9.41
C LEU A 53 -4.80 -0.31 -10.42
N ALA A 54 -4.86 -1.08 -11.50
CA ALA A 54 -3.84 -1.00 -12.54
C ALA A 54 -3.77 0.40 -13.16
N ASP A 55 -4.93 1.04 -13.36
CA ASP A 55 -4.98 2.40 -13.88
C ASP A 55 -4.44 3.41 -12.87
N LEU A 56 -4.71 3.21 -11.59
CA LEU A 56 -4.14 4.06 -10.54
C LEU A 56 -2.62 3.99 -10.52
N LYS A 57 -2.06 2.80 -10.71
CA LYS A 57 -0.61 2.61 -10.72
C LYS A 57 0.07 3.34 -11.87
N ARG A 58 -0.65 3.56 -12.97
CA ARG A 58 -0.11 4.26 -14.14
C ARG A 58 -0.08 5.76 -13.98
N LYS A 59 -0.81 6.28 -12.99
CA LYS A 59 -0.78 7.71 -12.71
C LYS A 59 0.58 8.06 -12.10
N ASP A 60 1.00 9.30 -12.29
CA ASP A 60 2.31 9.74 -11.82
C ASP A 60 2.33 9.93 -10.30
N SER A 61 3.48 10.35 -9.79
CA SER A 61 3.68 10.56 -8.36
C SER A 61 2.75 11.63 -7.76
N ASN A 62 2.14 12.48 -8.59
CA ASN A 62 1.20 13.50 -8.12
C ASN A 62 -0.14 12.91 -7.67
N SER A 63 -0.38 11.63 -7.91
CA SER A 63 -1.60 10.99 -7.44
C SER A 63 -1.59 10.66 -5.95
N TYR A 64 -0.46 10.83 -5.27
CA TYR A 64 -0.36 10.58 -3.83
C TYR A 64 -0.46 11.89 -3.06
N THR A 65 -1.07 11.82 -1.86
CA THR A 65 -1.21 12.99 -0.99
C THR A 65 0.08 13.24 -0.24
N ASP A 66 0.21 14.44 0.33
CA ASP A 66 1.30 14.74 1.26
C ASP A 66 1.06 14.14 2.65
N GLU A 67 -0.13 13.60 2.87
CA GLU A 67 -0.47 12.97 4.13
C GLU A 67 0.21 11.60 4.23
N GLU A 68 0.89 11.36 5.33
CA GLU A 68 1.53 10.08 5.59
C GLU A 68 0.82 9.35 6.71
N LEU A 69 0.69 8.04 6.56
CA LEU A 69 0.25 7.15 7.61
C LEU A 69 1.44 6.33 8.08
N ALA A 70 1.50 6.05 9.36
CA ALA A 70 2.56 5.24 9.94
C ALA A 70 1.98 3.90 10.39
N PHE A 71 2.62 2.82 9.98
CA PHE A 71 2.26 1.46 10.40
C PHE A 71 3.49 0.77 10.95
N THR A 72 3.30 -0.14 11.90
CA THR A 72 4.37 -1.05 12.28
C THR A 72 4.40 -2.20 11.27
N LYS A 73 5.53 -2.89 11.19
CA LYS A 73 5.63 -4.08 10.33
C LYS A 73 4.61 -5.15 10.75
N SER A 74 4.34 -5.26 12.05
CA SER A 74 3.32 -6.19 12.57
C SER A 74 1.93 -5.83 12.08
N GLU A 75 1.59 -4.54 12.06
CA GLU A 75 0.30 -4.09 11.54
C GLU A 75 0.15 -4.39 10.07
N LEU A 76 1.19 -4.17 9.27
CA LEU A 76 1.16 -4.47 7.84
C LEU A 76 0.98 -5.97 7.59
N LYS A 77 1.67 -6.80 8.38
CA LYS A 77 1.56 -8.25 8.29
C LYS A 77 0.12 -8.69 8.60
N GLU A 78 -0.48 -8.09 9.61
CA GLU A 78 -1.86 -8.39 9.96
C GLU A 78 -2.83 -7.94 8.86
N MET A 79 -2.61 -6.78 8.27
CA MET A 79 -3.43 -6.29 7.16
C MET A 79 -3.36 -7.24 5.96
N LEU A 80 -2.17 -7.76 5.65
CA LEU A 80 -2.01 -8.74 4.58
C LEU A 80 -2.79 -10.03 4.91
N SER A 81 -2.70 -10.48 6.15
CA SER A 81 -3.38 -11.69 6.60
C SER A 81 -4.91 -11.55 6.54
N LYS A 82 -5.42 -10.37 6.81
CA LYS A 82 -6.87 -10.10 6.79
C LYS A 82 -7.41 -9.80 5.40
N GLY A 83 -6.56 -9.68 4.39
CA GLY A 83 -6.96 -9.34 3.05
C GLY A 83 -7.16 -7.85 2.80
N GLU A 84 -6.72 -7.00 3.71
CA GLU A 84 -6.74 -5.55 3.53
C GLU A 84 -5.63 -5.10 2.58
N ILE A 85 -4.50 -5.80 2.58
CA ILE A 85 -3.46 -5.65 1.56
C ILE A 85 -3.65 -6.80 0.57
N LEU A 86 -3.99 -6.46 -0.67
CA LEU A 86 -4.29 -7.45 -1.71
C LEU A 86 -3.03 -7.91 -2.43
N ASP A 87 -2.10 -7.00 -2.65
CA ASP A 87 -0.87 -7.30 -3.36
C ASP A 87 0.17 -6.22 -3.07
N ILE A 88 1.42 -6.53 -3.32
CA ILE A 88 2.54 -5.61 -3.11
C ILE A 88 3.38 -5.59 -4.37
N ASP A 89 3.57 -4.40 -4.95
CA ASP A 89 4.42 -4.20 -6.11
C ASP A 89 5.74 -3.61 -5.67
N ARG A 90 6.82 -4.23 -6.10
CA ARG A 90 8.18 -3.73 -5.89
C ARG A 90 8.85 -3.61 -7.26
N LYS A 91 9.43 -2.44 -7.50
CA LYS A 91 10.19 -2.19 -8.72
C LYS A 91 11.60 -2.75 -8.63
#